data_ebbda52934601657d0ff86e8c2f2fff0
#
_entry.id   ebbda52934601657d0ff86e8c2f2fff0
#
_cell.length_a   1.000
_cell.length_b   1.000
_cell.length_c   1.000
_cell.angle_alpha   90.00
_cell.angle_beta   90.00
_cell.angle_gamma   90.00
#
_symmetry.space_group_name_H-M   'P 1'
#
loop_
_entity.id
_entity.type
_entity.pdbx_description
1 polymer ?
#
loop_
_entity_poly.entity_id
_entity_poly.type
_entity_poly.pdbx_seq_one_letter_code
_entity_poly.pdbx_strand_id
1 'polypeptide(L)'
;AIHGFDPTNHTPNWMRRRLIRAGMRSISLAVDVTNYVMLDLGQPMHAYDLDKLEGPIVVRRANEGEKLTTLDGKEHDLSVEDLLITDSPNGERGSRILGLAGVMGGLYGEVTADTKNILLEAAHFDQVTIARSARRHKIPSEASRRFERGVDTALQPAATQMAAELMAKYGNGEPSEHPNDVNNTPRAKAIHFKASE
;
A
#
# COMPACT_ATOMS: atom_id res chain seq x y z
N ALA A 1 6.05 -7.85 -8.35
CA ALA A 1 7.17 -7.84 -7.42
C ALA A 1 8.37 -7.10 -8.00
N ILE A 2 9.32 -6.75 -7.14
CA ILE A 2 10.63 -6.19 -7.50
C ILE A 2 11.69 -7.09 -6.88
N HIS A 3 12.58 -7.64 -7.70
CA HIS A 3 13.61 -8.58 -7.25
C HIS A 3 14.99 -7.91 -7.28
N GLY A 4 15.90 -8.34 -6.40
CA GLY A 4 17.26 -7.86 -6.35
C GLY A 4 17.42 -6.36 -6.03
N PHE A 5 16.43 -5.79 -5.33
CA PHE A 5 16.49 -4.40 -4.86
C PHE A 5 17.67 -4.19 -3.92
N ASP A 6 18.42 -3.11 -4.11
CA ASP A 6 19.52 -2.73 -3.25
C ASP A 6 19.05 -1.72 -2.18
N PRO A 7 18.84 -2.16 -0.94
CA PRO A 7 18.34 -1.31 0.13
C PRO A 7 19.37 -0.26 0.60
N THR A 8 20.64 -0.38 0.20
CA THR A 8 21.70 0.57 0.55
C THR A 8 21.68 1.83 -0.30
N ASN A 9 20.98 1.78 -1.44
CA ASN A 9 20.83 2.93 -2.32
C ASN A 9 19.97 4.02 -1.66
N HIS A 10 20.45 5.26 -1.81
CA HIS A 10 19.78 6.41 -1.25
C HIS A 10 18.72 6.99 -2.18
N THR A 11 17.66 7.52 -1.56
CA THR A 11 16.64 8.30 -2.28
C THR A 11 17.32 9.49 -3.01
N PRO A 12 17.07 9.64 -4.33
CA PRO A 12 17.64 10.75 -5.10
C PRO A 12 17.25 12.10 -4.50
N ASN A 13 18.18 13.04 -4.52
CA ASN A 13 18.00 14.36 -3.89
C ASN A 13 16.75 15.12 -4.36
N TRP A 14 16.38 14.98 -5.64
CA TRP A 14 15.19 15.63 -6.18
C TRP A 14 13.90 15.09 -5.55
N MET A 15 13.80 13.74 -5.38
CA MET A 15 12.64 13.06 -4.77
C MET A 15 12.55 13.39 -3.29
N ARG A 16 13.68 13.25 -2.57
CA ARG A 16 13.80 13.62 -1.15
C ARG A 16 13.35 15.06 -0.87
N ARG A 17 13.78 16.02 -1.70
CA ARG A 17 13.38 17.43 -1.55
C ARG A 17 11.88 17.63 -1.77
N ARG A 18 11.27 16.92 -2.71
CA ARG A 18 9.81 16.99 -2.95
C ARG A 18 9.02 16.42 -1.78
N LEU A 19 9.43 15.27 -1.24
CA LEU A 19 8.82 14.68 -0.05
C LEU A 19 8.88 15.64 1.15
N ILE A 20 10.05 16.19 1.46
CA ILE A 20 10.24 17.12 2.58
C ILE A 20 9.38 18.38 2.40
N ARG A 21 9.32 18.96 1.20
CA ARG A 21 8.47 20.13 0.90
C ARG A 21 6.97 19.84 1.03
N ALA A 22 6.56 18.60 0.82
CA ALA A 22 5.20 18.14 1.05
C ALA A 22 4.91 17.73 2.52
N GLY A 23 5.88 17.95 3.44
CA GLY A 23 5.73 17.65 4.86
C GLY A 23 5.99 16.19 5.24
N MET A 24 6.53 15.38 4.33
CA MET A 24 6.86 13.97 4.58
C MET A 24 8.34 13.79 4.92
N ARG A 25 8.65 12.87 5.81
CA ARG A 25 10.03 12.46 6.08
C ARG A 25 10.50 11.48 5.01
N SER A 26 11.74 11.61 4.57
CA SER A 26 12.44 10.58 3.79
C SER A 26 12.92 9.50 4.76
N ILE A 27 12.63 8.24 4.45
CA ILE A 27 12.89 7.08 5.32
C ILE A 27 13.90 6.14 4.66
N SER A 28 13.50 5.48 3.57
CA SER A 28 14.32 4.60 2.74
C SER A 28 13.86 4.74 1.29
N LEU A 29 14.69 4.31 0.34
CA LEU A 29 14.34 4.43 -1.08
C LEU A 29 13.00 3.75 -1.40
N ALA A 30 12.76 2.55 -0.87
CA ALA A 30 11.51 1.82 -1.11
C ALA A 30 10.28 2.59 -0.61
N VAL A 31 10.32 3.08 0.63
CA VAL A 31 9.24 3.86 1.25
C VAL A 31 9.08 5.23 0.57
N ASP A 32 10.17 5.87 0.22
CA ASP A 32 10.15 7.18 -0.43
C ASP A 32 9.56 7.12 -1.83
N VAL A 33 9.83 6.04 -2.59
CA VAL A 33 9.20 5.80 -3.90
C VAL A 33 7.69 5.67 -3.75
N THR A 34 7.20 4.84 -2.82
CA THR A 34 5.74 4.69 -2.60
C THR A 34 5.07 5.99 -2.16
N ASN A 35 5.72 6.74 -1.28
CA ASN A 35 5.27 8.07 -0.83
C ASN A 35 5.29 9.10 -1.98
N TYR A 36 6.32 9.07 -2.82
CA TYR A 36 6.40 9.97 -3.97
C TYR A 36 5.27 9.70 -4.98
N VAL A 37 5.04 8.43 -5.33
CA VAL A 37 3.94 8.05 -6.23
C VAL A 37 2.58 8.46 -5.64
N MET A 38 2.38 8.26 -4.34
CA MET A 38 1.16 8.70 -3.66
C MET A 38 0.95 10.21 -3.77
N LEU A 39 2.00 11.03 -3.64
CA LEU A 39 1.89 12.49 -3.76
C LEU A 39 1.69 12.95 -5.21
N ASP A 40 2.33 12.28 -6.17
CA ASP A 40 2.32 12.67 -7.58
C ASP A 40 1.02 12.25 -8.28
N LEU A 41 0.57 11.02 -8.05
CA LEU A 41 -0.59 10.43 -8.70
C LEU A 41 -1.85 10.37 -7.82
N GLY A 42 -1.72 10.56 -6.51
CA GLY A 42 -2.85 10.38 -5.59
C GLY A 42 -3.15 8.93 -5.20
N GLN A 43 -2.32 7.96 -5.64
CA GLN A 43 -2.47 6.54 -5.34
C GLN A 43 -1.59 6.14 -4.16
N PRO A 44 -2.16 5.87 -2.97
CA PRO A 44 -1.39 5.29 -1.89
C PRO A 44 -0.92 3.88 -2.25
N MET A 45 0.31 3.59 -1.89
CA MET A 45 0.95 2.30 -2.13
C MET A 45 1.59 1.79 -0.85
N HIS A 46 1.77 0.47 -0.77
CA HIS A 46 2.55 -0.16 0.29
C HIS A 46 3.62 -1.07 -0.30
N ALA A 47 4.76 -1.15 0.40
CA ALA A 47 5.87 -2.03 0.05
C ALA A 47 6.08 -3.03 1.19
N TYR A 48 6.03 -4.31 0.86
CA TYR A 48 6.33 -5.41 1.78
C TYR A 48 7.66 -6.05 1.44
N ASP A 49 8.34 -6.58 2.45
CA ASP A 49 9.46 -7.51 2.28
C ASP A 49 8.91 -8.86 1.78
N LEU A 50 9.08 -9.11 0.48
CA LEU A 50 8.52 -10.28 -0.18
C LEU A 50 9.05 -11.60 0.40
N ASP A 51 10.29 -11.62 0.87
CA ASP A 51 10.92 -12.82 1.41
C ASP A 51 10.34 -13.26 2.76
N LYS A 52 9.61 -12.36 3.44
CA LYS A 52 8.89 -12.67 4.69
C LYS A 52 7.47 -13.19 4.45
N LEU A 53 6.93 -13.02 3.23
CA LEU A 53 5.54 -13.33 2.95
C LEU A 53 5.35 -14.76 2.46
N GLU A 54 4.24 -15.36 2.84
CA GLU A 54 3.81 -16.67 2.36
C GLU A 54 2.44 -16.53 1.68
N GLY A 55 2.41 -16.76 0.38
CA GLY A 55 1.18 -16.60 -0.41
C GLY A 55 0.13 -17.67 -0.15
N PRO A 56 -1.11 -17.43 -0.55
CA PRO A 56 -1.58 -16.22 -1.22
C PRO A 56 -1.82 -15.03 -0.27
N ILE A 57 -1.69 -13.81 -0.82
CA ILE A 57 -2.19 -12.60 -0.15
C ILE A 57 -3.72 -12.62 -0.18
N VAL A 58 -4.33 -12.33 0.97
CA VAL A 58 -5.78 -12.35 1.13
C VAL A 58 -6.26 -11.04 1.74
N VAL A 59 -7.24 -10.42 1.11
CA VAL A 59 -7.95 -9.27 1.68
C VAL A 59 -9.23 -9.78 2.34
N ARG A 60 -9.37 -9.56 3.64
CA ARG A 60 -10.53 -10.04 4.42
C ARG A 60 -10.91 -9.09 5.55
N ARG A 61 -12.07 -9.28 6.11
CA ARG A 61 -12.44 -8.65 7.39
C ARG A 61 -11.68 -9.29 8.55
N ALA A 62 -11.49 -8.53 9.61
CA ALA A 62 -10.94 -9.07 10.85
C ALA A 62 -11.92 -10.05 11.50
N ASN A 63 -11.37 -11.03 12.22
CA ASN A 63 -12.13 -11.88 13.11
C ASN A 63 -12.21 -11.26 14.50
N GLU A 64 -13.16 -11.72 15.29
CA GLU A 64 -13.29 -11.27 16.69
C GLU A 64 -12.04 -11.62 17.50
N GLY A 65 -11.53 -10.66 18.27
CA GLY A 65 -10.36 -10.83 19.12
C GLY A 65 -9.00 -10.71 18.42
N GLU A 66 -8.97 -10.50 17.08
CA GLU A 66 -7.70 -10.26 16.39
C GLU A 66 -7.07 -8.94 16.79
N LYS A 67 -5.73 -8.92 16.81
CA LYS A 67 -4.90 -7.77 17.13
C LYS A 67 -3.86 -7.53 16.06
N LEU A 68 -3.44 -6.28 15.92
CA LEU A 68 -2.37 -5.89 15.01
C LEU A 68 -1.44 -4.89 15.70
N THR A 69 -0.13 -5.16 15.65
CA THR A 69 0.89 -4.15 15.94
C THR A 69 1.26 -3.43 14.65
N THR A 70 0.98 -2.14 14.59
CA THR A 70 1.22 -1.28 13.43
C THR A 70 2.66 -0.76 13.39
N LEU A 71 3.07 -0.18 12.24
CA LEU A 71 4.43 0.34 12.00
C LEU A 71 4.89 1.41 13.00
N ASP A 72 3.97 2.05 13.71
CA ASP A 72 4.28 3.00 14.80
C ASP A 72 4.51 2.29 16.16
N GLY A 73 4.51 0.96 16.18
CA GLY A 73 4.76 0.11 17.37
C GLY A 73 3.57 -0.02 18.30
N LYS A 74 2.39 0.46 17.92
CA LYS A 74 1.19 0.34 18.77
C LYS A 74 0.40 -0.91 18.45
N GLU A 75 -0.10 -1.56 19.49
CA GLU A 75 -1.06 -2.65 19.36
C GLU A 75 -2.49 -2.12 19.30
N HIS A 76 -3.27 -2.63 18.37
CA HIS A 76 -4.68 -2.30 18.17
C HIS A 76 -5.54 -3.54 18.26
N ASP A 77 -6.60 -3.48 19.06
CA ASP A 77 -7.69 -4.46 19.03
C ASP A 77 -8.54 -4.20 17.79
N LEU A 78 -8.64 -5.21 16.92
CA LEU A 78 -9.34 -5.07 15.65
C LEU A 78 -10.84 -5.29 15.79
N SER A 79 -11.60 -4.57 14.99
CA SER A 79 -13.05 -4.75 14.85
C SER A 79 -13.35 -5.65 13.66
N VAL A 80 -14.39 -6.45 13.72
CA VAL A 80 -14.89 -7.26 12.60
C VAL A 80 -15.27 -6.43 11.37
N GLU A 81 -15.41 -5.10 11.53
CA GLU A 81 -15.61 -4.18 10.42
C GLU A 81 -14.31 -3.74 9.74
N ASP A 82 -13.14 -4.01 10.33
CA ASP A 82 -11.86 -3.62 9.76
C ASP A 82 -11.49 -4.52 8.59
N LEU A 83 -10.97 -3.91 7.53
CA LEU A 83 -10.44 -4.62 6.38
C LEU A 83 -8.95 -4.83 6.54
N LEU A 84 -8.48 -6.05 6.32
CA LEU A 84 -7.10 -6.45 6.53
C LEU A 84 -6.46 -6.92 5.24
N ILE A 85 -5.16 -6.63 5.12
CA ILE A 85 -4.27 -7.35 4.22
C ILE A 85 -3.61 -8.45 5.03
N THR A 86 -3.65 -9.67 4.53
CA THR A 86 -3.13 -10.85 5.21
C THR A 86 -2.35 -11.73 4.25
N ASP A 87 -1.48 -12.57 4.76
CA ASP A 87 -0.85 -13.66 4.02
C ASP A 87 -1.20 -15.04 4.62
N SER A 88 -0.60 -16.10 4.12
CA SER A 88 -1.10 -17.46 4.33
C SER A 88 0.01 -18.42 4.77
N PRO A 89 0.67 -18.18 5.93
CA PRO A 89 1.74 -19.06 6.41
C PRO A 89 1.24 -20.48 6.62
N ASN A 90 2.11 -21.44 6.30
CA ASN A 90 1.83 -22.88 6.42
C ASN A 90 0.61 -23.35 5.63
N GLY A 91 0.19 -22.61 4.60
CA GLY A 91 -1.02 -22.90 3.81
C GLY A 91 -2.33 -22.48 4.49
N GLU A 92 -2.30 -21.88 5.64
CA GLU A 92 -3.48 -21.35 6.34
C GLU A 92 -3.91 -20.01 5.73
N ARG A 93 -4.89 -20.07 4.84
CA ARG A 93 -5.33 -18.95 4.02
C ARG A 93 -5.72 -17.72 4.85
N GLY A 94 -4.95 -16.63 4.71
CA GLY A 94 -5.24 -15.35 5.34
C GLY A 94 -5.07 -15.34 6.86
N SER A 95 -4.28 -16.25 7.43
CA SER A 95 -4.14 -16.40 8.89
C SER A 95 -3.26 -15.33 9.53
N ARG A 96 -2.25 -14.77 8.82
CA ARG A 96 -1.35 -13.76 9.39
C ARG A 96 -1.67 -12.37 8.86
N ILE A 97 -1.83 -11.42 9.78
CA ILE A 97 -2.18 -10.05 9.44
C ILE A 97 -0.92 -9.25 9.09
N LEU A 98 -0.92 -8.63 7.92
CA LEU A 98 0.13 -7.76 7.42
C LEU A 98 -0.15 -6.28 7.63
N GLY A 99 -1.43 -5.89 7.72
CA GLY A 99 -1.80 -4.50 7.89
C GLY A 99 -3.28 -4.24 7.89
N LEU A 100 -3.62 -3.04 8.35
CA LEU A 100 -4.97 -2.47 8.27
C LEU A 100 -5.10 -1.79 6.91
N ALA A 101 -5.89 -2.39 6.02
CA ALA A 101 -6.01 -2.01 4.62
C ALA A 101 -6.30 -0.51 4.44
N GLY A 102 -5.48 0.16 3.63
CA GLY A 102 -5.62 1.58 3.34
C GLY A 102 -5.38 2.54 4.51
N VAL A 103 -5.01 2.04 5.68
CA VAL A 103 -4.76 2.85 6.88
C VAL A 103 -3.28 2.81 7.29
N MET A 104 -2.79 1.64 7.70
CA MET A 104 -1.39 1.48 8.13
C MET A 104 -0.94 0.01 8.05
N GLY A 105 0.29 -0.20 7.59
CA GLY A 105 0.93 -1.50 7.62
C GLY A 105 1.24 -1.99 9.04
N GLY A 106 1.35 -3.30 9.19
CA GLY A 106 1.84 -3.94 10.40
C GLY A 106 3.36 -4.07 10.40
N LEU A 107 3.93 -4.35 11.57
CA LEU A 107 5.38 -4.58 11.71
C LEU A 107 5.85 -5.82 10.93
N TYR A 108 5.00 -6.83 10.83
CA TYR A 108 5.34 -8.01 10.04
C TYR A 108 5.29 -7.68 8.56
N GLY A 109 6.31 -8.06 7.81
CA GLY A 109 6.43 -7.75 6.39
C GLY A 109 6.96 -6.34 6.10
N GLU A 110 7.34 -5.56 7.11
CA GLU A 110 7.98 -4.25 6.90
C GLU A 110 9.28 -4.39 6.11
N VAL A 111 9.49 -3.47 5.15
CA VAL A 111 10.75 -3.34 4.44
C VAL A 111 11.83 -2.77 5.37
N THR A 112 13.00 -3.41 5.35
CA THR A 112 14.15 -3.07 6.22
C THR A 112 15.39 -2.77 5.38
N ALA A 113 16.50 -2.47 6.06
CA ALA A 113 17.80 -2.29 5.40
C ALA A 113 18.35 -3.58 4.76
N ASP A 114 17.75 -4.74 5.02
CA ASP A 114 18.16 -6.04 4.49
C ASP A 114 17.22 -6.55 3.38
N THR A 115 16.10 -5.85 3.13
CA THR A 115 15.09 -6.26 2.14
C THR A 115 15.61 -6.18 0.73
N LYS A 116 15.65 -7.32 0.03
CA LYS A 116 16.11 -7.43 -1.37
C LYS A 116 14.99 -7.68 -2.36
N ASN A 117 13.88 -8.23 -1.92
CA ASN A 117 12.73 -8.50 -2.76
C ASN A 117 11.51 -7.77 -2.19
N ILE A 118 10.80 -7.03 -3.02
CA ILE A 118 9.69 -6.16 -2.59
C ILE A 118 8.41 -6.59 -3.29
N LEU A 119 7.33 -6.76 -2.52
CA LEU A 119 5.98 -6.80 -3.05
C LEU A 119 5.38 -5.41 -2.96
N LEU A 120 4.96 -4.84 -4.10
CA LEU A 120 4.22 -3.58 -4.15
C LEU A 120 2.72 -3.84 -4.14
N GLU A 121 2.02 -3.12 -3.27
CA GLU A 121 0.56 -3.06 -3.23
C GLU A 121 0.10 -1.71 -3.78
N ALA A 122 -0.83 -1.74 -4.74
CA ALA A 122 -1.63 -0.61 -5.16
C ALA A 122 -3.08 -1.06 -5.22
N ALA A 123 -3.95 -0.44 -4.43
CA ALA A 123 -5.31 -0.90 -4.25
C ALA A 123 -6.34 0.24 -4.36
N HIS A 124 -7.60 -0.16 -4.52
CA HIS A 124 -8.76 0.66 -4.26
C HIS A 124 -9.59 0.00 -3.16
N PHE A 125 -9.94 0.74 -2.14
CA PHE A 125 -10.74 0.28 -1.00
C PHE A 125 -12.02 1.11 -0.85
N ASP A 126 -13.05 0.50 -0.26
CA ASP A 126 -14.29 1.21 0.05
C ASP A 126 -14.04 2.38 1.00
N GLN A 127 -14.44 3.56 0.58
CA GLN A 127 -14.17 4.83 1.27
C GLN A 127 -14.69 4.85 2.70
N VAL A 128 -15.91 4.34 2.90
CA VAL A 128 -16.58 4.33 4.22
C VAL A 128 -15.87 3.39 5.17
N THR A 129 -15.47 2.21 4.69
CA THR A 129 -14.71 1.24 5.47
C THR A 129 -13.41 1.86 5.98
N ILE A 130 -12.62 2.47 5.08
CA ILE A 130 -11.34 3.07 5.48
C ILE A 130 -11.54 4.24 6.44
N ALA A 131 -12.51 5.13 6.17
CA ALA A 131 -12.80 6.25 7.06
C ALA A 131 -13.19 5.79 8.48
N ARG A 132 -13.99 4.73 8.61
CA ARG A 132 -14.40 4.16 9.90
C ARG A 132 -13.20 3.53 10.63
N SER A 133 -12.40 2.74 9.95
CA SER A 133 -11.20 2.11 10.52
C SER A 133 -10.18 3.14 11.00
N ALA A 134 -9.85 4.14 10.18
CA ALA A 134 -8.91 5.20 10.54
C ALA A 134 -9.37 5.97 11.80
N ARG A 135 -10.67 6.27 11.92
CA ARG A 135 -11.24 6.95 13.10
C ARG A 135 -11.27 6.05 14.33
N ARG A 136 -11.68 4.79 14.18
CA ARG A 136 -11.73 3.80 15.27
C ARG A 136 -10.38 3.64 15.94
N HIS A 137 -9.34 3.46 15.13
CA HIS A 137 -7.98 3.25 15.62
C HIS A 137 -7.22 4.55 15.88
N LYS A 138 -7.80 5.72 15.57
CA LYS A 138 -7.18 7.04 15.69
C LYS A 138 -5.86 7.15 14.90
N ILE A 139 -5.82 6.57 13.71
CA ILE A 139 -4.66 6.57 12.80
C ILE A 139 -4.96 7.45 11.58
N PRO A 140 -4.71 8.79 11.63
CA PRO A 140 -4.88 9.67 10.48
C PRO A 140 -3.63 9.59 9.58
N SER A 141 -3.56 8.59 8.70
CA SER A 141 -2.45 8.48 7.74
C SER A 141 -2.71 9.27 6.46
N GLU A 142 -1.65 9.57 5.71
CA GLU A 142 -1.76 10.18 4.38
C GLU A 142 -2.48 9.25 3.38
N ALA A 143 -2.36 7.94 3.57
CA ALA A 143 -3.08 6.93 2.79
C ALA A 143 -4.59 6.95 3.11
N SER A 144 -4.96 6.87 4.39
CA SER A 144 -6.38 6.86 4.79
C SER A 144 -7.13 8.11 4.35
N ARG A 145 -6.48 9.29 4.39
CA ARG A 145 -7.05 10.55 3.90
C ARG A 145 -7.37 10.54 2.41
N ARG A 146 -6.61 9.79 1.60
CA ARG A 146 -6.88 9.63 0.16
C ARG A 146 -7.96 8.61 -0.09
N PHE A 147 -7.86 7.45 0.55
CA PHE A 147 -8.85 6.39 0.39
C PHE A 147 -10.26 6.81 0.85
N GLU A 148 -10.39 7.53 1.96
CA GLU A 148 -11.70 8.01 2.45
C GLU A 148 -12.37 9.03 1.50
N ARG A 149 -11.59 9.70 0.64
CA ARG A 149 -12.10 10.62 -0.39
C ARG A 149 -12.33 9.94 -1.73
N GLY A 150 -11.81 8.74 -1.90
CA GLY A 150 -11.83 7.97 -3.13
C GLY A 150 -10.54 8.09 -3.93
N VAL A 151 -10.04 6.94 -4.34
CA VAL A 151 -8.92 6.81 -5.28
C VAL A 151 -9.49 6.31 -6.60
N ASP A 152 -8.95 6.80 -7.71
CA ASP A 152 -9.37 6.35 -9.04
C ASP A 152 -9.15 4.85 -9.19
N THR A 153 -10.20 4.15 -9.62
CA THR A 153 -10.19 2.68 -9.77
C THR A 153 -9.40 2.18 -10.98
N ALA A 154 -8.91 3.07 -11.83
CA ALA A 154 -8.09 2.75 -13.00
C ALA A 154 -6.61 3.14 -12.82
N LEU A 155 -6.24 3.70 -11.66
CA LEU A 155 -4.91 4.30 -11.47
C LEU A 155 -3.84 3.29 -11.01
N GLN A 156 -4.25 2.17 -10.39
CA GLN A 156 -3.35 1.20 -9.78
C GLN A 156 -2.26 0.67 -10.75
N PRO A 157 -2.57 0.32 -12.02
CA PRO A 157 -1.54 -0.15 -12.95
C PRO A 157 -0.48 0.92 -13.25
N ALA A 158 -0.91 2.18 -13.48
CA ALA A 158 0.00 3.28 -13.78
C ALA A 158 0.90 3.62 -12.57
N ALA A 159 0.34 3.62 -11.37
CA ALA A 159 1.09 3.85 -10.13
C ALA A 159 2.10 2.73 -9.85
N THR A 160 1.69 1.47 -10.05
CA THR A 160 2.58 0.32 -9.90
C THR A 160 3.73 0.36 -10.90
N GLN A 161 3.45 0.69 -12.16
CA GLN A 161 4.46 0.84 -13.19
C GLN A 161 5.46 1.94 -12.82
N MET A 162 4.99 3.12 -12.44
CA MET A 162 5.85 4.22 -12.03
C MET A 162 6.73 3.87 -10.83
N ALA A 163 6.18 3.22 -9.80
CA ALA A 163 6.95 2.78 -8.64
C ALA A 163 8.02 1.75 -9.02
N ALA A 164 7.66 0.78 -9.87
CA ALA A 164 8.57 -0.24 -10.36
C ALA A 164 9.74 0.37 -11.15
N GLU A 165 9.46 1.31 -12.06
CA GLU A 165 10.49 2.03 -12.83
C GLU A 165 11.44 2.84 -11.93
N LEU A 166 10.91 3.50 -10.91
CA LEU A 166 11.72 4.25 -9.95
C LEU A 166 12.59 3.31 -9.09
N MET A 167 12.05 2.17 -8.65
CA MET A 167 12.81 1.17 -7.90
C MET A 167 13.87 0.47 -8.75
N ALA A 168 13.58 0.20 -10.02
CA ALA A 168 14.58 -0.30 -10.97
C ALA A 168 15.69 0.72 -11.20
N LYS A 169 15.34 1.96 -11.46
CA LYS A 169 16.31 3.02 -11.82
C LYS A 169 17.23 3.40 -10.66
N TYR A 170 16.72 3.46 -9.44
CA TYR A 170 17.46 3.98 -8.29
C TYR A 170 17.84 2.91 -7.27
N GLY A 171 17.17 1.77 -7.27
CA GLY A 171 17.42 0.65 -6.37
C GLY A 171 17.94 -0.61 -7.07
N ASN A 172 18.26 -0.56 -8.36
CA ASN A 172 18.72 -1.70 -9.17
C ASN A 172 17.76 -2.90 -9.18
N GLY A 173 16.51 -2.73 -8.75
CA GLY A 173 15.53 -3.80 -8.69
C GLY A 173 15.02 -4.21 -10.08
N GLU A 174 14.71 -5.47 -10.24
CA GLU A 174 14.12 -6.03 -11.47
C GLU A 174 12.62 -6.26 -11.27
N PRO A 175 11.74 -5.49 -11.94
CA PRO A 175 10.30 -5.72 -11.88
C PRO A 175 9.90 -7.05 -12.50
N SER A 176 8.95 -7.77 -11.88
CA SER A 176 8.29 -8.91 -12.51
C SER A 176 7.59 -8.50 -13.82
N GLU A 177 7.57 -9.39 -14.81
CA GLU A 177 6.97 -9.11 -16.13
C GLU A 177 5.48 -8.72 -16.06
N HIS A 178 4.74 -9.35 -15.16
CA HIS A 178 3.30 -9.14 -15.04
C HIS A 178 2.88 -8.85 -13.60
N PRO A 179 2.09 -7.78 -13.36
CA PRO A 179 1.42 -7.57 -12.08
C PRO A 179 0.26 -8.56 -11.92
N ASN A 180 -0.02 -8.97 -10.69
CA ASN A 180 -1.29 -9.60 -10.36
C ASN A 180 -2.35 -8.51 -10.22
N ASP A 181 -3.41 -8.59 -11.00
CA ASP A 181 -4.56 -7.67 -10.93
C ASP A 181 -5.83 -8.44 -10.57
N VAL A 182 -6.47 -8.03 -9.47
CA VAL A 182 -7.77 -8.54 -9.03
C VAL A 182 -8.74 -7.38 -9.02
N ASN A 183 -9.52 -7.23 -10.08
CA ASN A 183 -10.46 -6.13 -10.24
C ASN A 183 -11.92 -6.59 -10.08
N ASN A 184 -12.50 -6.24 -8.92
CA ASN A 184 -13.92 -6.45 -8.61
C ASN A 184 -14.73 -5.14 -8.66
N THR A 185 -14.17 -4.08 -9.24
CA THR A 185 -14.82 -2.77 -9.29
C THR A 185 -16.02 -2.80 -10.24
N PRO A 186 -17.20 -2.32 -9.81
CA PRO A 186 -18.34 -2.18 -10.71
C PRO A 186 -18.02 -1.20 -11.84
N ARG A 187 -18.46 -1.52 -13.06
CA ARG A 187 -18.32 -0.56 -14.17
C ARG A 187 -19.06 0.75 -13.84
N ALA A 188 -18.38 1.87 -14.03
CA ALA A 188 -18.99 3.18 -13.88
C ALA A 188 -20.16 3.32 -14.87
N LYS A 189 -21.28 3.85 -14.38
CA LYS A 189 -22.43 4.17 -15.24
C LYS A 189 -22.09 5.40 -16.06
N ALA A 190 -22.40 5.38 -17.36
CA ALA A 190 -22.28 6.55 -18.21
C ALA A 190 -23.22 7.65 -17.72
N ILE A 191 -22.69 8.86 -17.61
CA ILE A 191 -23.48 10.07 -17.34
C ILE A 191 -23.70 10.76 -18.67
N HIS A 192 -24.96 10.88 -19.07
CA HIS A 192 -25.35 11.57 -20.31
C HIS A 192 -25.90 12.94 -19.98
N PHE A 193 -25.34 13.98 -20.58
CA PHE A 193 -25.84 15.33 -20.49
C PHE A 193 -25.81 16.01 -21.89
N LYS A 194 -26.67 16.98 -22.11
CA LYS A 194 -26.69 17.75 -23.37
C LYS A 194 -25.67 18.88 -23.26
N ALA A 195 -24.83 19.02 -24.29
CA ALA A 195 -23.82 20.09 -24.35
C ALA A 195 -24.43 21.48 -24.61
N SER A 196 -25.75 21.58 -24.85
CA SER A 196 -26.48 22.79 -25.15
C SER A 196 -27.26 23.40 -23.98
N GLU A 197 -26.99 22.96 -22.74
CA GLU A 197 -27.56 23.55 -21.53
C GLU A 197 -26.55 24.42 -20.79
#